data_37ecd95d5d79847964a6e36d374fce2f
#
_entry.id   37ecd95d5d79847964a6e36d374fce2f
#
_cell.length_a   1.000
_cell.length_b   1.000
_cell.length_c   1.000
_cell.angle_alpha   90.00
_cell.angle_beta   90.00
_cell.angle_gamma   90.00
#
_symmetry.space_group_name_H-M   'P 1'
#
loop_
_entity.id
_entity.type
_entity.pdbx_description
1 polymer ?
#
loop_
_entity_poly.entity_id
_entity_poly.type
_entity_poly.pdbx_seq_one_letter_code
_entity_poly.pdbx_strand_id
1 'polypeptide(L)'
;FVKEKKLDVGFAYDGDADRCIAVDENGKVIDGDLILYICGKYLMEQGRLEGNTIVTTVMSNLGLYKACDKIGMKYEQTAVGDKYVYENMLKNGYILGGEQSGHIIFSKHARTGDGILTSLLIMEVILEKKQSLGTLAGEVKIYPQLLKNVRVTDKKTARENPAVQEAVQKAAD
;
A
#
# COMPACT_ATOMS: atom_id res chain seq x y z
N PHE A 1 20.56 -1.40 10.39
CA PHE A 1 20.42 -1.92 11.77
C PHE A 1 19.88 -3.34 11.76
N VAL A 2 18.68 -3.62 11.19
CA VAL A 2 18.06 -4.96 11.15
C VAL A 2 19.04 -6.01 10.63
N LYS A 3 19.59 -5.80 9.42
CA LYS A 3 20.57 -6.70 8.79
C LYS A 3 21.85 -6.86 9.64
N GLU A 4 22.38 -5.75 10.15
CA GLU A 4 23.60 -5.75 10.97
C GLU A 4 23.43 -6.56 12.26
N LYS A 5 22.29 -6.39 12.93
CA LYS A 5 21.94 -7.08 14.19
C LYS A 5 21.32 -8.45 13.98
N LYS A 6 21.11 -8.88 12.73
CA LYS A 6 20.47 -10.15 12.35
C LYS A 6 19.09 -10.31 13.01
N LEU A 7 18.28 -9.25 12.94
CA LEU A 7 16.91 -9.26 13.44
C LEU A 7 15.98 -9.76 12.34
N ASP A 8 14.85 -10.34 12.74
CA ASP A 8 13.86 -10.90 11.81
C ASP A 8 13.06 -9.81 11.10
N VAL A 9 12.83 -8.68 11.76
CA VAL A 9 12.05 -7.54 11.25
C VAL A 9 12.40 -6.26 12.00
N GLY A 10 12.18 -5.12 11.36
CA GLY A 10 12.21 -3.80 11.98
C GLY A 10 10.99 -2.99 11.60
N PHE A 11 10.55 -2.10 12.48
CA PHE A 11 9.45 -1.17 12.25
C PHE A 11 9.90 0.26 12.53
N ALA A 12 9.45 1.17 11.68
CA ALA A 12 9.64 2.61 11.85
C ALA A 12 8.29 3.31 11.77
N TYR A 13 8.06 4.24 12.68
CA TYR A 13 6.86 5.04 12.78
C TYR A 13 7.20 6.51 12.55
N ASP A 14 6.24 7.30 12.10
CA ASP A 14 6.39 8.75 12.03
C ASP A 14 6.05 9.43 13.37
N GLY A 15 5.94 10.77 13.38
CA GLY A 15 5.90 11.54 14.62
C GLY A 15 4.66 11.30 15.49
N ASP A 16 3.52 10.96 14.91
CA ASP A 16 2.25 10.66 15.58
C ASP A 16 1.85 9.18 15.45
N ALA A 17 2.75 8.37 14.87
CA ALA A 17 2.62 6.92 14.74
C ALA A 17 1.37 6.45 13.96
N ASP A 18 0.81 7.28 13.08
CA ASP A 18 -0.29 6.92 12.19
C ASP A 18 0.19 6.11 10.98
N ARG A 19 1.52 6.10 10.72
CA ARG A 19 2.19 5.35 9.65
C ARG A 19 3.19 4.35 10.21
N CYS A 20 3.33 3.25 9.48
CA CYS A 20 4.33 2.23 9.73
C CYS A 20 5.00 1.81 8.42
N ILE A 21 6.33 1.83 8.42
CA ILE A 21 7.16 1.21 7.40
C ILE A 21 7.93 0.07 8.05
N ALA A 22 7.93 -1.10 7.43
CA ALA A 22 8.69 -2.23 7.93
C ALA A 22 10.01 -2.43 7.16
N VAL A 23 10.91 -3.20 7.75
CA VAL A 23 12.18 -3.61 7.14
C VAL A 23 12.34 -5.10 7.34
N ASP A 24 12.60 -5.83 6.27
CA ASP A 24 12.79 -7.27 6.32
C ASP A 24 14.18 -7.69 6.88
N GLU A 25 14.37 -8.96 7.07
CA GLU A 25 15.62 -9.58 7.56
C GLU A 25 16.86 -9.26 6.71
N ASN A 26 16.66 -8.88 5.45
CA ASN A 26 17.72 -8.53 4.50
C ASN A 26 18.01 -7.02 4.48
N GLY A 27 17.23 -6.22 5.21
CA GLY A 27 17.32 -4.76 5.25
C GLY A 27 16.57 -4.07 4.11
N LYS A 28 15.68 -4.78 3.41
CA LYS A 28 14.81 -4.21 2.38
C LYS A 28 13.62 -3.51 3.03
N VAL A 29 13.32 -2.32 2.55
CA VAL A 29 12.13 -1.55 2.98
C VAL A 29 10.86 -2.22 2.46
N ILE A 30 9.90 -2.39 3.34
CA ILE A 30 8.55 -2.88 3.08
C ILE A 30 7.60 -1.71 3.32
N ASP A 31 7.19 -1.08 2.22
CA ASP A 31 6.32 0.09 2.23
C ASP A 31 4.83 -0.28 2.39
N GLY A 32 3.97 0.72 2.40
CA GLY A 32 2.53 0.52 2.58
C GLY A 32 1.89 -0.35 1.50
N ASP A 33 2.37 -0.32 0.27
CA ASP A 33 1.86 -1.18 -0.80
C ASP A 33 2.13 -2.67 -0.52
N LEU A 34 3.36 -2.97 -0.07
CA LEU A 34 3.74 -4.33 0.31
C LEU A 34 2.98 -4.79 1.56
N ILE A 35 2.77 -3.90 2.53
CA ILE A 35 1.98 -4.17 3.73
C ILE A 35 0.52 -4.48 3.37
N LEU A 36 -0.09 -3.67 2.50
CA LEU A 36 -1.46 -3.89 1.99
C LEU A 36 -1.58 -5.25 1.31
N TYR A 37 -0.60 -5.63 0.48
CA TYR A 37 -0.60 -6.93 -0.17
C TYR A 37 -0.51 -8.08 0.83
N ILE A 38 0.46 -8.02 1.74
CA ILE A 38 0.72 -9.09 2.73
C ILE A 38 -0.50 -9.29 3.63
N CYS A 39 -1.01 -8.21 4.22
CA CYS A 39 -2.17 -8.27 5.11
C CYS A 39 -3.45 -8.62 4.35
N GLY A 40 -3.64 -8.06 3.14
CA GLY A 40 -4.80 -8.35 2.28
C GLY A 40 -4.86 -9.81 1.87
N LYS A 41 -3.74 -10.38 1.40
CA LYS A 41 -3.64 -11.79 1.05
C LYS A 41 -3.95 -12.70 2.26
N TYR A 42 -3.36 -12.40 3.41
CA TYR A 42 -3.60 -13.16 4.63
C TYR A 42 -5.07 -13.15 5.05
N LEU A 43 -5.71 -11.97 5.06
CA LEU A 43 -7.13 -11.85 5.38
C LEU A 43 -8.03 -12.53 4.35
N MET A 44 -7.67 -12.46 3.06
CA MET A 44 -8.40 -13.13 1.99
C MET A 44 -8.35 -14.65 2.14
N GLU A 45 -7.18 -15.23 2.40
CA GLU A 45 -7.00 -16.67 2.61
C GLU A 45 -7.78 -17.19 3.82
N GLN A 46 -8.03 -16.34 4.81
CA GLN A 46 -8.87 -16.66 5.96
C GLN A 46 -10.38 -16.40 5.73
N GLY A 47 -10.77 -15.93 4.55
CA GLY A 47 -12.16 -15.54 4.27
C GLY A 47 -12.60 -14.30 5.06
N ARG A 48 -11.66 -13.50 5.56
CA ARG A 48 -11.90 -12.32 6.41
C ARG A 48 -11.81 -11.00 5.65
N LEU A 49 -11.31 -10.99 4.41
CA LEU A 49 -11.23 -9.77 3.58
C LEU A 49 -12.57 -9.54 2.88
N GLU A 50 -13.29 -8.50 3.27
CA GLU A 50 -14.62 -8.19 2.73
C GLU A 50 -14.55 -7.93 1.22
N GLY A 51 -15.37 -8.64 0.45
CA GLY A 51 -15.37 -8.57 -1.02
C GLY A 51 -14.06 -9.00 -1.69
N ASN A 52 -13.11 -9.58 -0.95
CA ASN A 52 -11.72 -9.84 -1.37
C ASN A 52 -11.03 -8.57 -1.90
N THR A 53 -11.35 -7.41 -1.32
CA THR A 53 -10.96 -6.10 -1.85
C THR A 53 -10.12 -5.31 -0.84
N ILE A 54 -9.01 -4.74 -1.31
CA ILE A 54 -8.26 -3.70 -0.61
C ILE A 54 -8.54 -2.33 -1.25
N VAL A 55 -8.42 -1.26 -0.48
CA VAL A 55 -8.53 0.12 -0.99
C VAL A 55 -7.16 0.78 -0.94
N THR A 56 -6.73 1.36 -2.07
CA THR A 56 -5.46 2.06 -2.17
C THR A 56 -5.60 3.34 -2.98
N THR A 57 -4.50 4.03 -3.28
CA THR A 57 -4.53 5.28 -4.06
C THR A 57 -3.90 5.09 -5.43
N VAL A 58 -4.16 6.04 -6.34
CA VAL A 58 -3.53 6.08 -7.67
C VAL A 58 -1.99 6.19 -7.64
N MET A 59 -1.39 6.42 -6.47
CA MET A 59 0.05 6.48 -6.29
C MET A 59 0.71 5.13 -5.99
N SER A 60 -0.08 4.09 -5.74
CA SER A 60 0.46 2.74 -5.50
C SER A 60 1.25 2.21 -6.69
N ASN A 61 2.28 1.45 -6.39
CA ASN A 61 3.14 0.86 -7.41
C ASN A 61 2.36 -0.15 -8.28
N LEU A 62 2.62 -0.16 -9.59
CA LEU A 62 2.03 -1.11 -10.53
C LEU A 62 2.20 -2.57 -10.06
N GLY A 63 3.25 -2.84 -9.30
CA GLY A 63 3.53 -4.17 -8.74
C GLY A 63 2.47 -4.67 -7.78
N LEU A 64 1.88 -3.78 -6.97
CA LEU A 64 0.76 -4.13 -6.10
C LEU A 64 -0.42 -4.65 -6.91
N TYR A 65 -0.84 -3.91 -7.93
CA TYR A 65 -1.99 -4.29 -8.77
C TYR A 65 -1.78 -5.63 -9.46
N LYS A 66 -0.61 -5.82 -10.10
CA LYS A 66 -0.28 -7.08 -10.77
C LYS A 66 -0.19 -8.27 -9.80
N ALA A 67 0.25 -8.05 -8.57
CA ALA A 67 0.29 -9.10 -7.55
C ALA A 67 -1.13 -9.44 -7.06
N CYS A 68 -1.99 -8.43 -6.88
CA CYS A 68 -3.41 -8.63 -6.56
C CYS A 68 -4.12 -9.42 -7.66
N ASP A 69 -3.97 -9.03 -8.93
CA ASP A 69 -4.57 -9.71 -10.08
C ASP A 69 -4.17 -11.19 -10.13
N LYS A 70 -2.90 -11.49 -9.87
CA LYS A 70 -2.35 -12.86 -9.89
C LYS A 70 -3.04 -13.80 -8.90
N ILE A 71 -3.48 -13.29 -7.76
CA ILE A 71 -4.13 -14.10 -6.70
C ILE A 71 -5.66 -13.92 -6.66
N GLY A 72 -6.24 -13.12 -7.56
CA GLY A 72 -7.66 -12.81 -7.57
C GLY A 72 -8.12 -11.87 -6.45
N MET A 73 -7.20 -11.15 -5.80
CA MET A 73 -7.53 -10.08 -4.85
C MET A 73 -7.91 -8.83 -5.62
N LYS A 74 -9.05 -8.24 -5.28
CA LYS A 74 -9.53 -7.01 -5.90
C LYS A 74 -8.93 -5.78 -5.23
N TYR A 75 -8.94 -4.67 -5.92
CA TYR A 75 -8.52 -3.37 -5.39
C TYR A 75 -9.37 -2.23 -5.93
N GLU A 76 -9.58 -1.25 -5.07
CA GLU A 76 -10.18 0.05 -5.42
C GLU A 76 -9.12 1.13 -5.35
N GLN A 77 -9.08 2.01 -6.34
CA GLN A 77 -8.14 3.12 -6.42
C GLN A 77 -8.86 4.44 -6.12
N THR A 78 -8.34 5.19 -5.16
CA THR A 78 -8.84 6.52 -4.84
C THR A 78 -7.84 7.62 -5.23
N ALA A 79 -8.27 8.87 -5.16
CA ALA A 79 -7.33 9.98 -5.11
C ALA A 79 -6.41 9.86 -3.89
N VAL A 80 -5.25 10.50 -3.95
CA VAL A 80 -4.28 10.52 -2.85
C VAL A 80 -4.87 11.24 -1.64
N GLY A 81 -4.76 10.62 -0.49
CA GLY A 81 -5.22 11.12 0.80
C GLY A 81 -6.05 10.07 1.56
N ASP A 82 -5.68 9.85 2.81
CA ASP A 82 -6.30 8.91 3.76
C ASP A 82 -7.82 9.07 3.84
N LYS A 83 -8.31 10.30 3.81
CA LYS A 83 -9.74 10.62 3.75
C LYS A 83 -10.46 9.91 2.61
N TYR A 84 -9.91 9.92 1.40
CA TYR A 84 -10.55 9.30 0.23
C TYR A 84 -10.52 7.77 0.33
N VAL A 85 -9.43 7.23 0.87
CA VAL A 85 -9.32 5.80 1.17
C VAL A 85 -10.40 5.38 2.16
N TYR A 86 -10.52 6.09 3.28
CA TYR A 86 -11.49 5.76 4.32
C TYR A 86 -12.95 5.96 3.86
N GLU A 87 -13.26 7.03 3.11
CA GLU A 87 -14.59 7.25 2.54
C GLU A 87 -14.99 6.11 1.58
N ASN A 88 -14.06 5.62 0.74
CA ASN A 88 -14.31 4.47 -0.13
C ASN A 88 -14.56 3.20 0.69
N MET A 89 -13.74 2.95 1.71
CA MET A 89 -13.92 1.80 2.61
C MET A 89 -15.29 1.82 3.28
N LEU A 90 -15.71 2.94 3.83
CA LEU A 90 -17.01 3.08 4.49
C LEU A 90 -18.18 2.84 3.53
N LYS A 91 -18.11 3.44 2.34
CA LYS A 91 -19.18 3.34 1.32
C LYS A 91 -19.41 1.90 0.88
N ASN A 92 -18.34 1.12 0.77
CA ASN A 92 -18.38 -0.24 0.20
C ASN A 92 -18.27 -1.35 1.24
N GLY A 93 -18.08 -1.00 2.52
CA GLY A 93 -17.91 -1.97 3.61
C GLY A 93 -16.55 -2.65 3.64
N TYR A 94 -15.53 -2.12 2.96
CA TYR A 94 -14.19 -2.69 2.94
C TYR A 94 -13.46 -2.49 4.26
N ILE A 95 -12.63 -3.45 4.64
CA ILE A 95 -12.01 -3.47 5.97
C ILE A 95 -10.51 -3.15 5.98
N LEU A 96 -9.87 -3.15 4.82
CA LEU A 96 -8.44 -2.88 4.68
C LEU A 96 -8.22 -1.86 3.57
N GLY A 97 -7.54 -0.78 3.89
CA GLY A 97 -7.11 0.22 2.93
C GLY A 97 -5.89 0.98 3.42
N GLY A 98 -5.27 1.75 2.54
CA GLY A 98 -4.10 2.54 2.90
C GLY A 98 -3.37 3.13 1.72
N GLU A 99 -2.19 3.64 2.02
CA GLU A 99 -1.32 4.35 1.07
C GLU A 99 0.10 3.77 1.10
N GLN A 100 0.83 3.92 0.00
CA GLN A 100 2.24 3.54 -0.10
C GLN A 100 3.11 4.15 1.03
N SER A 101 2.72 5.32 1.54
CA SER A 101 3.38 6.00 2.66
C SER A 101 3.37 5.23 3.98
N GLY A 102 2.63 4.12 4.08
CA GLY A 102 2.51 3.31 5.29
C GLY A 102 1.33 3.69 6.19
N HIS A 103 0.45 4.60 5.77
CA HIS A 103 -0.81 4.89 6.45
C HIS A 103 -1.82 3.78 6.12
N ILE A 104 -1.97 2.81 7.02
CA ILE A 104 -2.79 1.61 6.81
C ILE A 104 -3.97 1.62 7.78
N ILE A 105 -5.16 1.43 7.24
CA ILE A 105 -6.42 1.44 7.97
C ILE A 105 -7.00 0.02 8.02
N PHE A 106 -7.17 -0.50 9.22
CA PHE A 106 -7.92 -1.73 9.50
C PHE A 106 -9.24 -1.35 10.16
N SER A 107 -10.29 -1.10 9.38
CA SER A 107 -11.54 -0.47 9.85
C SER A 107 -12.29 -1.24 10.94
N LYS A 108 -12.00 -2.53 11.11
CA LYS A 108 -12.52 -3.32 12.24
C LYS A 108 -11.88 -2.95 13.58
N HIS A 109 -10.75 -2.27 13.57
CA HIS A 109 -9.98 -1.92 14.78
C HIS A 109 -9.87 -0.40 14.97
N ALA A 110 -9.61 0.35 13.89
CA ALA A 110 -9.41 1.80 13.93
C ALA A 110 -10.06 2.46 12.71
N ARG A 111 -10.47 3.74 12.86
CA ARG A 111 -11.06 4.55 11.78
C ARG A 111 -10.04 5.36 11.00
N THR A 112 -8.79 5.26 11.36
CA THR A 112 -7.64 5.96 10.75
C THR A 112 -6.46 5.00 10.69
N GLY A 113 -5.38 5.41 10.06
CA GLY A 113 -4.11 4.70 10.11
C GLY A 113 -3.62 4.57 11.55
N ASP A 114 -3.04 3.44 11.86
CA ASP A 114 -2.42 3.12 13.15
C ASP A 114 -1.19 2.27 12.88
N GLY A 115 -0.02 2.89 13.01
CA GLY A 115 1.26 2.24 12.71
C GLY A 115 1.58 1.12 13.70
N ILE A 116 1.22 1.28 14.99
CA ILE A 116 1.45 0.25 16.00
C ILE A 116 0.56 -0.97 15.72
N LEU A 117 -0.72 -0.76 15.48
CA LEU A 117 -1.64 -1.83 15.06
C LEU A 117 -1.14 -2.52 13.79
N THR A 118 -0.68 -1.75 12.80
CA THR A 118 -0.13 -2.27 11.54
C THR A 118 1.05 -3.19 11.80
N SER A 119 2.00 -2.79 12.65
CA SER A 119 3.15 -3.64 12.99
C SER A 119 2.75 -4.93 13.69
N LEU A 120 1.77 -4.89 14.61
CA LEU A 120 1.25 -6.08 15.29
C LEU A 120 0.57 -7.05 14.31
N LEU A 121 -0.20 -6.54 13.34
CA LEU A 121 -0.83 -7.39 12.33
C LEU A 121 0.19 -7.99 11.34
N ILE A 122 1.25 -7.27 10.99
CA ILE A 122 2.38 -7.84 10.23
C ILE A 122 3.04 -8.98 11.02
N MET A 123 3.26 -8.79 12.32
CA MET A 123 3.82 -9.84 13.17
C MET A 123 2.90 -11.05 13.26
N GLU A 124 1.58 -10.87 13.35
CA GLU A 124 0.59 -11.95 13.28
C GLU A 124 0.79 -12.75 12.00
N VAL A 125 0.87 -12.09 10.83
CA VAL A 125 1.06 -12.76 9.55
C VAL A 125 2.36 -13.56 9.50
N ILE A 126 3.49 -12.98 9.96
CA ILE A 126 4.80 -13.64 10.00
C ILE A 126 4.71 -14.93 10.84
N LEU A 127 4.11 -14.87 12.01
CA LEU A 127 4.01 -15.99 12.94
C LEU A 127 3.07 -17.09 12.43
N GLU A 128 1.89 -16.72 11.92
CA GLU A 128 0.91 -17.67 11.41
C GLU A 128 1.38 -18.35 10.13
N LYS A 129 2.02 -17.61 9.23
CA LYS A 129 2.57 -18.15 7.98
C LYS A 129 3.90 -18.89 8.18
N LYS A 130 4.58 -18.66 9.29
CA LYS A 130 5.93 -19.18 9.56
C LYS A 130 6.91 -18.86 8.43
N GLN A 131 6.80 -17.64 7.88
CA GLN A 131 7.61 -17.15 6.76
C GLN A 131 8.23 -15.81 7.15
N SER A 132 9.43 -15.53 6.63
CA SER A 132 10.06 -14.23 6.83
C SER A 132 9.30 -13.12 6.09
N LEU A 133 9.43 -11.88 6.55
CA LEU A 133 8.81 -10.73 5.91
C LEU A 133 9.29 -10.54 4.47
N GLY A 134 10.58 -10.80 4.21
CA GLY A 134 11.15 -10.75 2.87
C GLY A 134 10.53 -11.79 1.93
N THR A 135 10.24 -13.00 2.43
CA THR A 135 9.53 -14.04 1.67
C THR A 135 8.12 -13.62 1.32
N LEU A 136 7.36 -13.10 2.30
CA LEU A 136 5.98 -12.62 2.10
C LEU A 136 5.91 -11.46 1.10
N ALA A 137 6.84 -10.52 1.18
CA ALA A 137 6.93 -9.38 0.27
C ALA A 137 7.48 -9.74 -1.11
N GLY A 138 8.23 -10.84 -1.22
CA GLY A 138 8.88 -11.29 -2.46
C GLY A 138 7.92 -11.65 -3.60
N GLU A 139 6.65 -11.83 -3.29
CA GLU A 139 5.61 -12.10 -4.29
C GLU A 139 5.26 -10.86 -5.12
N VAL A 140 5.55 -9.66 -4.61
CA VAL A 140 5.29 -8.39 -5.29
C VAL A 140 6.55 -7.89 -5.99
N LYS A 141 6.52 -7.83 -7.31
CA LYS A 141 7.59 -7.21 -8.11
C LYS A 141 7.41 -5.70 -8.13
N ILE A 142 8.34 -4.96 -7.54
CA ILE A 142 8.31 -3.50 -7.61
C ILE A 142 8.74 -3.04 -9.00
N TYR A 143 7.92 -2.19 -9.62
CA TYR A 143 8.21 -1.56 -10.90
C TYR A 143 8.82 -0.17 -10.70
N PRO A 144 9.74 0.26 -11.59
CA PRO A 144 10.25 1.62 -11.55
C PRO A 144 9.12 2.63 -11.58
N GLN A 145 9.16 3.60 -10.68
CA GLN A 145 8.18 4.67 -10.57
C GLN A 145 8.92 6.00 -10.43
N LEU A 146 8.51 6.99 -11.23
CA LEU A 146 9.09 8.33 -11.19
C LEU A 146 8.00 9.35 -10.91
N LEU A 147 8.13 10.06 -9.79
CA LEU A 147 7.32 11.22 -9.47
C LEU A 147 8.11 12.49 -9.80
N LYS A 148 7.58 13.32 -10.71
CA LYS A 148 8.19 14.60 -11.07
C LYS A 148 7.20 15.73 -10.94
N ASN A 149 7.48 16.68 -10.06
CA ASN A 149 6.69 17.88 -9.89
C ASN A 149 7.15 18.95 -10.90
N VAL A 150 6.20 19.50 -11.66
CA VAL A 150 6.43 20.58 -12.61
C VAL A 150 5.68 21.83 -12.15
N ARG A 151 6.37 22.96 -12.06
CA ARG A 151 5.72 24.24 -11.78
C ARG A 151 4.99 24.72 -13.03
N VAL A 152 3.72 25.07 -12.84
CA VAL A 152 2.86 25.65 -13.90
C VAL A 152 2.17 26.88 -13.34
N THR A 153 1.82 27.83 -14.20
CA THR A 153 1.14 29.06 -13.82
C THR A 153 -0.29 28.78 -13.36
N ASP A 154 -0.97 27.90 -14.10
CA ASP A 154 -2.32 27.44 -13.79
C ASP A 154 -2.45 25.94 -14.07
N LYS A 155 -2.85 25.18 -13.05
CA LYS A 155 -2.94 23.70 -13.14
C LYS A 155 -4.01 23.23 -14.12
N LYS A 156 -5.15 23.92 -14.19
CA LYS A 156 -6.27 23.55 -15.05
C LYS A 156 -5.89 23.72 -16.51
N THR A 157 -5.40 24.90 -16.86
CA THR A 157 -4.97 25.23 -18.23
C THR A 157 -3.84 24.31 -18.69
N ALA A 158 -2.87 23.99 -17.82
CA ALA A 158 -1.80 23.06 -18.17
C ALA A 158 -2.33 21.65 -18.43
N ARG A 159 -3.26 21.16 -17.62
CA ARG A 159 -3.86 19.83 -17.78
C ARG A 159 -4.73 19.71 -19.02
N GLU A 160 -5.45 20.78 -19.37
CA GLU A 160 -6.35 20.84 -20.55
C GLU A 160 -5.59 21.16 -21.86
N ASN A 161 -4.29 21.45 -21.80
CA ASN A 161 -3.50 21.76 -22.98
C ASN A 161 -3.43 20.57 -23.93
N PRO A 162 -3.81 20.72 -25.23
CA PRO A 162 -3.84 19.61 -26.17
C PRO A 162 -2.51 18.88 -26.34
N ALA A 163 -1.38 19.61 -26.33
CA ALA A 163 -0.06 19.00 -26.46
C ALA A 163 0.29 18.14 -25.23
N VAL A 164 -0.16 18.54 -24.02
CA VAL A 164 0.01 17.73 -22.82
C VAL A 164 -0.85 16.47 -22.89
N GLN A 165 -2.09 16.60 -23.32
CA GLN A 165 -3.00 15.46 -23.47
C GLN A 165 -2.47 14.45 -24.52
N GLU A 166 -1.97 14.93 -25.64
CA GLU A 166 -1.36 14.08 -26.67
C GLU A 166 -0.11 13.35 -26.15
N ALA A 167 0.74 14.04 -25.38
CA ALA A 167 1.93 13.42 -24.79
C ALA A 167 1.56 12.34 -23.74
N VAL A 168 0.52 12.59 -22.94
CA VAL A 168 -0.01 11.60 -21.97
C VAL A 168 -0.54 10.37 -22.69
N GLN A 169 -1.32 10.55 -23.78
CA GLN A 169 -1.87 9.43 -24.54
C GLN A 169 -0.76 8.59 -25.16
N LYS A 170 0.24 9.22 -25.81
CA LYS A 170 1.41 8.52 -26.38
C LYS A 170 2.25 7.75 -25.35
N ALA A 171 2.19 8.15 -24.09
CA ALA A 171 2.91 7.44 -23.02
C ALA A 171 2.10 6.29 -22.41
N ALA A 172 0.77 6.27 -22.62
CA ALA A 172 -0.13 5.23 -22.13
C ALA A 172 -0.25 4.03 -23.10
N ASP A 173 0.00 4.26 -24.38
CA ASP A 173 0.04 3.25 -25.45
C ASP A 173 1.36 2.47 -25.43
#